data_47682c1e0dfc5c1b345955e9904c89d1
#
_entry.id   47682c1e0dfc5c1b345955e9904c89d1
#
_cell.length_a   1.000
_cell.length_b   1.000
_cell.length_c   1.000
_cell.angle_alpha   90.00
_cell.angle_beta   90.00
_cell.angle_gamma   90.00
#
_symmetry.space_group_name_H-M   'P 1'
#
loop_
_entity.id
_entity.type
_entity.pdbx_description
1 polymer ?
#
loop_
_entity_poly.entity_id
_entity_poly.type
_entity_poly.pdbx_seq_one_letter_code
_entity_poly.pdbx_strand_id
1 'polypeptide(L)'
;VKGRVNLDFKVLPHELKQKQSLPLEVKIRMTKLRIQEWYEHCDGQVYVSFSGGKDSTVLLHIVRGMYPDVKAVFFDTGLEYPEIREFVKTIDNVDWVKPKMSFLEVIEKYGYPVVSKETSQKVNEAKTTKSDYLRNKRLYGDKNGNGKISEKWKFLINAPFKIGAKCCDVMKKRPAKKYEKETSLHPIIGTMAQDSRMRQQKYLQNGCNGFNLNRPVCLPLSFWLEQDIWEYIKQFNVPYSKIYDMGYQRTGCMWCMFGVHMEREPNKFQLMQDTHPQIYDYCINKLGCGKVMDYCGIKYKKEEE
;
A
#
# COMPACT_ATOMS: atom_id res chain seq x y z
N VAL A 1 -24.98 -19.00 -18.54
CA VAL A 1 -25.20 -17.59 -18.16
C VAL A 1 -24.50 -17.40 -16.81
N LYS A 2 -23.31 -16.78 -16.80
CA LYS A 2 -22.58 -16.44 -15.57
C LYS A 2 -23.42 -15.41 -14.81
N GLY A 3 -23.89 -15.76 -13.63
CA GLY A 3 -24.56 -14.84 -12.73
C GLY A 3 -23.64 -13.63 -12.47
N ARG A 4 -24.00 -12.48 -13.03
CA ARG A 4 -23.43 -11.20 -12.62
C ARG A 4 -23.85 -11.00 -11.17
N VAL A 5 -22.89 -11.05 -10.26
CA VAL A 5 -23.08 -10.48 -8.93
C VAL A 5 -23.39 -9.00 -9.19
N ASN A 6 -24.63 -8.58 -8.94
CA ASN A 6 -24.97 -7.16 -8.90
C ASN A 6 -24.18 -6.55 -7.75
N LEU A 7 -23.01 -5.99 -8.07
CA LEU A 7 -22.30 -5.11 -7.17
C LEU A 7 -23.04 -3.77 -7.26
N ASP A 8 -23.79 -3.44 -6.23
CA ASP A 8 -24.36 -2.09 -6.06
C ASP A 8 -23.19 -1.11 -5.92
N PHE A 9 -22.77 -0.55 -7.05
CA PHE A 9 -21.73 0.46 -7.08
C PHE A 9 -22.34 1.81 -6.66
N LYS A 10 -21.74 2.43 -5.62
CA LYS A 10 -22.04 3.81 -5.23
C LYS A 10 -21.54 4.82 -6.26
N VAL A 11 -20.48 4.45 -7.01
CA VAL A 11 -19.89 5.23 -8.11
C VAL A 11 -19.73 4.32 -9.33
N LEU A 12 -20.20 4.76 -10.47
CA LEU A 12 -20.07 3.98 -11.70
C LEU A 12 -18.68 4.14 -12.33
N PRO A 13 -18.17 3.14 -13.09
CA PRO A 13 -16.84 3.23 -13.69
C PRO A 13 -16.64 4.44 -14.62
N HIS A 14 -17.67 4.86 -15.34
CA HIS A 14 -17.58 6.04 -16.21
C HIS A 14 -17.54 7.34 -15.40
N GLU A 15 -18.23 7.42 -14.25
CA GLU A 15 -18.14 8.59 -13.35
C GLU A 15 -16.74 8.75 -12.76
N LEU A 16 -16.08 7.62 -12.43
CA LEU A 16 -14.67 7.68 -12.01
C LEU A 16 -13.79 8.27 -13.11
N LYS A 17 -13.93 7.79 -14.35
CA LYS A 17 -13.16 8.33 -15.49
C LYS A 17 -13.44 9.82 -15.72
N GLN A 18 -14.71 10.22 -15.64
CA GLN A 18 -15.09 11.62 -15.75
C GLN A 18 -14.45 12.47 -14.64
N LYS A 19 -14.46 12.02 -13.38
CA LYS A 19 -13.78 12.72 -12.28
C LYS A 19 -12.27 12.77 -12.46
N GLN A 20 -11.68 11.71 -13.00
CA GLN A 20 -10.24 11.67 -13.31
C GLN A 20 -9.82 12.63 -14.42
N SER A 21 -10.70 13.00 -15.35
CA SER A 21 -10.44 13.96 -16.43
C SER A 21 -10.70 15.42 -16.08
N LEU A 22 -11.19 15.70 -14.86
CA LEU A 22 -11.44 17.07 -14.42
C LEU A 22 -10.13 17.86 -14.20
N PRO A 23 -10.15 19.19 -14.37
CA PRO A 23 -9.03 20.05 -14.00
C PRO A 23 -8.64 19.90 -12.52
N LEU A 24 -7.37 20.15 -12.19
CA LEU A 24 -6.84 19.99 -10.84
C LEU A 24 -7.61 20.84 -9.81
N GLU A 25 -7.95 22.08 -10.14
CA GLU A 25 -8.69 22.99 -9.24
C GLU A 25 -10.06 22.42 -8.84
N VAL A 26 -10.74 21.78 -9.79
CA VAL A 26 -12.04 21.13 -9.52
C VAL A 26 -11.84 19.92 -8.61
N LYS A 27 -10.80 19.12 -8.86
CA LYS A 27 -10.45 17.97 -8.01
C LYS A 27 -10.09 18.42 -6.58
N ILE A 28 -9.35 19.52 -6.43
CA ILE A 28 -9.03 20.09 -5.12
C ILE A 28 -10.31 20.49 -4.37
N ARG A 29 -11.23 21.19 -5.03
CA ARG A 29 -12.53 21.57 -4.40
C ARG A 29 -13.33 20.36 -3.96
N MET A 30 -13.43 19.34 -4.83
CA MET A 30 -14.11 18.09 -4.51
C MET A 30 -13.45 17.36 -3.33
N THR A 31 -12.13 17.35 -3.29
CA THR A 31 -11.33 16.75 -2.22
C THR A 31 -11.59 17.45 -0.89
N LYS A 32 -11.55 18.79 -0.88
CA LYS A 32 -11.87 19.60 0.31
C LYS A 32 -13.27 19.30 0.83
N LEU A 33 -14.27 19.21 -0.06
CA LEU A 33 -15.63 18.87 0.33
C LEU A 33 -15.72 17.48 0.99
N ARG A 34 -15.02 16.45 0.45
CA ARG A 34 -14.98 15.10 1.07
C ARG A 34 -14.28 15.09 2.42
N ILE A 35 -13.24 15.91 2.59
CA ILE A 35 -12.53 16.08 3.87
C ILE A 35 -13.46 16.78 4.87
N GLN A 36 -14.14 17.82 4.47
CA GLN A 36 -15.08 18.56 5.33
C GLN A 36 -16.20 17.65 5.83
N GLU A 37 -16.89 16.93 4.94
CA GLU A 37 -17.93 15.96 5.31
C GLU A 37 -17.43 14.91 6.31
N TRP A 38 -16.18 14.45 6.14
CA TRP A 38 -15.57 13.48 7.04
C TRP A 38 -15.25 14.10 8.40
N TYR A 39 -14.70 15.31 8.40
CA TYR A 39 -14.34 16.04 9.61
C TYR A 39 -15.57 16.34 10.48
N GLU A 40 -16.63 16.84 9.85
CA GLU A 40 -17.91 17.13 10.53
C GLU A 40 -18.57 15.84 11.05
N HIS A 41 -18.59 14.75 10.25
CA HIS A 41 -19.15 13.47 10.68
C HIS A 41 -18.41 12.85 11.87
N CYS A 42 -17.13 13.10 12.00
CA CYS A 42 -16.29 12.58 13.08
C CYS A 42 -16.08 13.58 14.22
N ASP A 43 -16.85 14.67 14.28
CA ASP A 43 -16.71 15.74 15.29
C ASP A 43 -15.26 16.22 15.45
N GLY A 44 -14.52 16.33 14.32
CA GLY A 44 -13.12 16.71 14.31
C GLY A 44 -12.14 15.63 14.76
N GLN A 45 -12.61 14.46 15.19
CA GLN A 45 -11.76 13.36 15.67
C GLN A 45 -11.15 12.59 14.49
N VAL A 46 -10.22 13.23 13.80
CA VAL A 46 -9.59 12.69 12.59
C VAL A 46 -8.07 12.78 12.64
N TYR A 47 -7.41 11.93 11.86
CA TYR A 47 -5.97 12.03 11.62
C TYR A 47 -5.63 11.73 10.16
N VAL A 48 -4.53 12.26 9.67
CA VAL A 48 -3.99 11.90 8.36
C VAL A 48 -3.02 10.74 8.51
N SER A 49 -3.30 9.61 7.84
CA SER A 49 -2.34 8.49 7.73
C SER A 49 -1.21 8.92 6.80
N PHE A 50 -0.13 9.42 7.39
CA PHE A 50 0.99 10.04 6.70
C PHE A 50 2.11 9.02 6.53
N SER A 51 2.51 8.73 5.30
CA SER A 51 3.58 7.77 4.98
C SER A 51 4.89 8.44 4.57
N GLY A 52 4.94 9.78 4.52
CA GLY A 52 6.06 10.54 3.96
C GLY A 52 6.17 10.46 2.43
N GLY A 53 5.30 9.67 1.77
CA GLY A 53 5.22 9.61 0.31
C GLY A 53 4.42 10.78 -0.27
N LYS A 54 4.67 11.14 -1.54
CA LYS A 54 4.10 12.30 -2.23
C LYS A 54 2.58 12.43 -2.07
N ASP A 55 1.84 11.31 -2.21
CA ASP A 55 0.38 11.31 -2.17
C ASP A 55 -0.14 11.69 -0.77
N SER A 56 0.47 11.13 0.28
CA SER A 56 0.12 11.45 1.67
C SER A 56 0.59 12.85 2.08
N THR A 57 1.64 13.37 1.45
CA THR A 57 2.13 14.74 1.66
C THR A 57 1.16 15.76 1.08
N VAL A 58 0.70 15.54 -0.16
CA VAL A 58 -0.35 16.38 -0.78
C VAL A 58 -1.63 16.33 0.06
N LEU A 59 -2.04 15.15 0.50
CA LEU A 59 -3.21 15.02 1.37
C LEU A 59 -3.05 15.82 2.67
N LEU A 60 -1.90 15.67 3.35
CA LEU A 60 -1.63 16.39 4.59
C LEU A 60 -1.66 17.91 4.39
N HIS A 61 -1.06 18.40 3.30
CA HIS A 61 -1.08 19.81 2.94
C HIS A 61 -2.51 20.33 2.71
N ILE A 62 -3.37 19.58 1.99
CA ILE A 62 -4.77 19.97 1.78
C ILE A 62 -5.55 19.97 3.11
N VAL A 63 -5.39 18.92 3.92
CA VAL A 63 -6.11 18.80 5.20
C VAL A 63 -5.72 19.92 6.16
N ARG A 64 -4.42 20.19 6.31
CA ARG A 64 -3.93 21.25 7.21
C ARG A 64 -4.20 22.67 6.69
N GLY A 65 -4.36 22.84 5.39
CA GLY A 65 -4.85 24.09 4.81
C GLY A 65 -6.32 24.39 5.16
N MET A 66 -7.08 23.38 5.64
CA MET A 66 -8.47 23.53 6.12
C MET A 66 -8.53 23.47 7.65
N TYR A 67 -7.79 22.56 8.25
CA TYR A 67 -7.80 22.24 9.68
C TYR A 67 -6.34 22.09 10.16
N PRO A 68 -5.68 23.21 10.54
CA PRO A 68 -4.24 23.25 10.83
C PRO A 68 -3.78 22.28 11.92
N ASP A 69 -4.64 22.04 12.91
CA ASP A 69 -4.31 21.22 14.09
C ASP A 69 -4.48 19.73 13.87
N VAL A 70 -4.94 19.30 12.67
CA VAL A 70 -5.12 17.87 12.40
C VAL A 70 -3.78 17.15 12.44
N LYS A 71 -3.75 16.13 13.29
CA LYS A 71 -2.59 15.29 13.54
C LYS A 71 -2.27 14.40 12.33
N ALA A 72 -0.98 14.28 12.02
CA ALA A 72 -0.48 13.24 11.12
C ALA A 72 0.00 12.03 11.94
N VAL A 73 -0.14 10.83 11.38
CA VAL A 73 0.35 9.59 12.02
C VAL A 73 1.21 8.84 11.03
N PHE A 74 2.48 8.67 11.39
CA PHE A 74 3.45 7.91 10.64
C PHE A 74 3.64 6.53 11.26
N PHE A 75 3.27 5.48 10.51
CA PHE A 75 3.50 4.10 10.93
C PHE A 75 4.90 3.66 10.50
N ASP A 76 5.88 3.93 11.36
CA ASP A 76 7.30 3.62 11.16
C ASP A 76 7.53 2.11 11.27
N THR A 77 7.54 1.44 10.14
CA THR A 77 7.76 -0.02 10.09
C THR A 77 9.23 -0.39 10.11
N GLY A 78 10.14 0.57 10.00
CA GLY A 78 11.57 0.35 9.76
C GLY A 78 11.88 -0.11 8.33
N LEU A 79 10.88 -0.11 7.44
CA LEU A 79 11.00 -0.49 6.02
C LEU A 79 10.86 0.70 5.08
N GLU A 80 10.76 1.87 5.61
CA GLU A 80 10.77 3.12 4.87
C GLU A 80 12.23 3.52 4.55
N TYR A 81 12.44 4.06 3.35
CA TYR A 81 13.75 4.60 2.96
C TYR A 81 14.21 5.70 3.92
N PRO A 82 15.52 5.85 4.17
CA PRO A 82 16.05 6.90 5.06
C PRO A 82 15.49 8.29 4.72
N GLU A 83 15.45 8.66 3.44
CA GLU A 83 14.97 9.95 2.96
C GLU A 83 13.48 10.21 3.29
N ILE A 84 12.67 9.15 3.34
CA ILE A 84 11.28 9.25 3.79
C ILE A 84 11.24 9.58 5.28
N ARG A 85 12.05 8.89 6.10
CA ARG A 85 12.06 9.12 7.54
C ARG A 85 12.63 10.50 7.87
N GLU A 86 13.68 10.94 7.18
CA GLU A 86 14.23 12.28 7.33
C GLU A 86 13.18 13.34 6.94
N PHE A 87 12.47 13.14 5.84
CA PHE A 87 11.40 14.04 5.43
C PHE A 87 10.26 14.10 6.47
N VAL A 88 9.84 12.95 7.02
CA VAL A 88 8.80 12.93 8.06
C VAL A 88 9.22 13.69 9.31
N LYS A 89 10.50 13.70 9.68
CA LYS A 89 11.03 14.47 10.82
C LYS A 89 10.93 16.00 10.63
N THR A 90 10.86 16.47 9.39
CA THR A 90 10.69 17.91 9.09
C THR A 90 9.25 18.39 9.21
N ILE A 91 8.31 17.47 9.43
CA ILE A 91 6.88 17.79 9.52
C ILE A 91 6.46 17.83 10.99
N ASP A 92 5.87 18.92 11.39
CA ASP A 92 5.37 19.12 12.75
C ASP A 92 4.10 18.29 13.02
N ASN A 93 3.76 18.12 14.30
CA ASN A 93 2.55 17.44 14.78
C ASN A 93 2.34 16.06 14.14
N VAL A 94 3.38 15.20 14.21
CA VAL A 94 3.37 13.82 13.70
C VAL A 94 3.56 12.83 14.85
N ASP A 95 2.60 11.94 15.04
CA ASP A 95 2.77 10.77 15.94
C ASP A 95 3.50 9.66 15.21
N TRP A 96 4.54 9.12 15.85
CA TRP A 96 5.31 7.98 15.33
C TRP A 96 4.87 6.69 16.01
N VAL A 97 4.29 5.79 15.21
CA VAL A 97 3.76 4.52 15.71
C VAL A 97 4.56 3.36 15.13
N LYS A 98 5.15 2.53 16.00
CA LYS A 98 5.94 1.36 15.59
C LYS A 98 5.15 0.07 15.72
N PRO A 99 5.36 -0.92 14.83
CA PRO A 99 4.83 -2.26 15.01
C PRO A 99 5.50 -2.98 16.18
N LYS A 100 4.84 -4.00 16.72
CA LYS A 100 5.40 -4.83 17.82
C LYS A 100 6.49 -5.80 17.35
N MET A 101 6.59 -6.06 16.05
CA MET A 101 7.54 -7.01 15.46
C MET A 101 8.37 -6.30 14.40
N SER A 102 9.66 -6.64 14.33
CA SER A 102 10.54 -6.29 13.23
C SER A 102 10.20 -7.07 11.95
N PHE A 103 10.73 -6.64 10.81
CA PHE A 103 10.54 -7.38 9.56
C PHE A 103 11.19 -8.77 9.61
N LEU A 104 12.35 -8.90 10.24
CA LEU A 104 13.01 -10.19 10.42
C LEU A 104 12.10 -11.17 11.18
N GLU A 105 11.57 -10.77 12.32
CA GLU A 105 10.63 -11.61 13.09
C GLU A 105 9.37 -11.96 12.28
N VAL A 106 8.91 -11.05 11.43
CA VAL A 106 7.75 -11.30 10.56
C VAL A 106 8.04 -12.35 9.50
N ILE A 107 9.20 -12.29 8.81
CA ILE A 107 9.54 -13.28 7.77
C ILE A 107 9.86 -14.64 8.39
N GLU A 108 10.50 -14.70 9.53
CA GLU A 108 10.75 -15.94 10.27
C GLU A 108 9.46 -16.62 10.71
N LYS A 109 8.53 -15.84 11.25
CA LYS A 109 7.27 -16.36 11.78
C LYS A 109 6.26 -16.69 10.69
N TYR A 110 6.05 -15.77 9.73
CA TYR A 110 4.96 -15.83 8.75
C TYR A 110 5.41 -16.07 7.32
N GLY A 111 6.72 -16.00 7.05
CA GLY A 111 7.29 -16.18 5.74
C GLY A 111 7.41 -14.93 4.88
N TYR A 112 8.16 -15.07 3.80
CA TYR A 112 8.48 -13.98 2.87
C TYR A 112 7.27 -13.53 2.05
N PRO A 113 7.10 -12.20 1.84
CA PRO A 113 6.07 -11.64 0.98
C PRO A 113 6.51 -11.67 -0.49
N VAL A 114 6.15 -12.71 -1.25
CA VAL A 114 6.61 -12.90 -2.63
C VAL A 114 5.48 -12.74 -3.64
N VAL A 115 5.80 -12.32 -4.86
CA VAL A 115 4.93 -12.23 -6.03
C VAL A 115 3.74 -11.29 -5.81
N SER A 116 2.73 -11.73 -5.09
CA SER A 116 1.56 -10.93 -4.73
C SER A 116 0.99 -11.39 -3.39
N LYS A 117 0.21 -10.50 -2.77
CA LYS A 117 -0.45 -10.82 -1.50
C LYS A 117 -1.37 -12.04 -1.62
N GLU A 118 -2.10 -12.11 -2.74
CA GLU A 118 -3.02 -13.21 -3.02
C GLU A 118 -2.26 -14.52 -3.23
N THR A 119 -1.21 -14.50 -4.06
CA THR A 119 -0.38 -15.69 -4.33
C THR A 119 0.28 -16.18 -3.04
N SER A 120 0.94 -15.29 -2.29
CA SER A 120 1.57 -15.66 -1.00
C SER A 120 0.58 -16.23 0.01
N GLN A 121 -0.62 -15.67 0.08
CA GLN A 121 -1.68 -16.20 0.94
C GLN A 121 -2.11 -17.60 0.50
N LYS A 122 -2.40 -17.80 -0.79
CA LYS A 122 -2.83 -19.09 -1.32
C LYS A 122 -1.76 -20.17 -1.14
N VAL A 123 -0.49 -19.84 -1.38
CA VAL A 123 0.65 -20.75 -1.16
C VAL A 123 0.76 -21.12 0.33
N ASN A 124 0.69 -20.14 1.21
CA ASN A 124 0.71 -20.39 2.65
C ASN A 124 -0.45 -21.32 3.08
N GLU A 125 -1.67 -21.03 2.64
CA GLU A 125 -2.84 -21.85 2.94
C GLU A 125 -2.68 -23.29 2.41
N ALA A 126 -2.21 -23.48 1.18
CA ALA A 126 -1.96 -24.81 0.62
C ALA A 126 -0.95 -25.62 1.44
N LYS A 127 0.12 -24.95 1.96
CA LYS A 127 1.18 -25.58 2.75
C LYS A 127 0.75 -25.90 4.18
N THR A 128 -0.09 -25.08 4.80
CA THR A 128 -0.33 -25.12 6.26
C THR A 128 -1.71 -25.58 6.67
N THR A 129 -2.67 -25.62 5.75
CA THR A 129 -4.04 -26.01 6.07
C THR A 129 -4.17 -27.49 6.41
N LYS A 130 -5.02 -27.80 7.41
CA LYS A 130 -5.45 -29.15 7.72
C LYS A 130 -6.68 -29.58 6.92
N SER A 131 -7.33 -28.66 6.21
CA SER A 131 -8.52 -28.94 5.41
C SER A 131 -8.14 -29.36 4.00
N ASP A 132 -8.47 -30.59 3.63
CA ASP A 132 -8.27 -31.11 2.28
C ASP A 132 -9.07 -30.33 1.23
N TYR A 133 -10.29 -29.90 1.58
CA TYR A 133 -11.07 -29.03 0.71
C TYR A 133 -10.32 -27.73 0.40
N LEU A 134 -9.78 -27.05 1.41
CA LEU A 134 -9.04 -25.79 1.19
C LEU A 134 -7.75 -26.04 0.40
N ARG A 135 -7.01 -27.10 0.71
CA ARG A 135 -5.81 -27.48 -0.02
C ARG A 135 -6.13 -27.73 -1.50
N ASN A 136 -7.12 -28.55 -1.78
CA ASN A 136 -7.53 -28.86 -3.15
C ASN A 136 -8.03 -27.62 -3.88
N LYS A 137 -8.79 -26.73 -3.21
CA LYS A 137 -9.18 -25.45 -3.79
C LYS A 137 -7.99 -24.56 -4.15
N ARG A 138 -6.89 -24.57 -3.38
CA ARG A 138 -5.68 -23.80 -3.70
C ARG A 138 -4.86 -24.45 -4.83
N LEU A 139 -4.86 -25.76 -4.94
CA LEU A 139 -4.15 -26.50 -5.98
C LEU A 139 -4.89 -26.52 -7.33
N TYR A 140 -6.20 -26.76 -7.29
CA TYR A 140 -6.99 -27.07 -8.49
C TYR A 140 -8.13 -26.09 -8.74
N GLY A 141 -8.54 -25.34 -7.75
CA GLY A 141 -9.72 -24.45 -7.81
C GLY A 141 -10.99 -25.11 -7.24
N ASP A 142 -12.03 -24.29 -7.10
CA ASP A 142 -13.38 -24.79 -6.84
C ASP A 142 -14.03 -25.30 -8.14
N LYS A 143 -15.29 -25.74 -8.08
CA LYS A 143 -16.06 -26.22 -9.22
C LYS A 143 -16.09 -25.26 -10.43
N ASN A 144 -15.80 -23.99 -10.20
CA ASN A 144 -15.73 -22.95 -11.23
C ASN A 144 -14.28 -22.58 -11.59
N GLY A 145 -13.28 -23.30 -11.06
CA GLY A 145 -11.86 -23.02 -11.24
C GLY A 145 -11.33 -21.82 -10.44
N ASN A 146 -12.13 -21.26 -9.52
CA ASN A 146 -11.74 -20.10 -8.73
C ASN A 146 -10.90 -20.49 -7.50
N GLY A 147 -10.05 -19.57 -7.07
CA GLY A 147 -9.31 -19.71 -5.82
C GLY A 147 -8.02 -20.50 -5.92
N LYS A 148 -7.66 -21.05 -7.08
CA LYS A 148 -6.38 -21.74 -7.29
C LYS A 148 -5.18 -20.79 -7.33
N ILE A 149 -4.02 -21.32 -7.06
CA ILE A 149 -2.73 -20.68 -7.35
C ILE A 149 -2.55 -20.71 -8.88
N SER A 150 -2.09 -19.60 -9.45
CA SER A 150 -1.80 -19.55 -10.89
C SER A 150 -0.72 -20.59 -11.25
N GLU A 151 -0.87 -21.27 -12.39
CA GLU A 151 0.07 -22.31 -12.85
C GLU A 151 1.53 -21.83 -12.82
N LYS A 152 1.76 -20.59 -13.27
CA LYS A 152 3.08 -19.94 -13.23
C LYS A 152 3.73 -19.95 -11.83
N TRP A 153 2.93 -19.96 -10.76
CA TRP A 153 3.44 -19.83 -9.39
C TRP A 153 3.21 -21.08 -8.52
N LYS A 154 2.74 -22.20 -9.09
CA LYS A 154 2.52 -23.44 -8.35
C LYS A 154 3.79 -24.02 -7.74
N PHE A 155 4.93 -23.84 -8.38
CA PHE A 155 6.22 -24.33 -7.87
C PHE A 155 6.58 -23.75 -6.48
N LEU A 156 6.00 -22.59 -6.11
CA LEU A 156 6.19 -21.98 -4.78
C LEU A 156 5.67 -22.84 -3.62
N ILE A 157 4.81 -23.82 -3.90
CA ILE A 157 4.35 -24.79 -2.90
C ILE A 157 5.54 -25.60 -2.37
N ASN A 158 6.51 -25.91 -3.23
CA ASN A 158 7.70 -26.69 -2.90
C ASN A 158 8.88 -25.81 -2.43
N ALA A 159 8.67 -24.51 -2.25
CA ALA A 159 9.72 -23.61 -1.80
C ALA A 159 10.31 -24.07 -0.44
N PRO A 160 11.67 -24.09 -0.28
CA PRO A 160 12.34 -24.52 0.94
C PRO A 160 12.26 -23.50 2.08
N PHE A 161 11.51 -22.42 1.87
CA PHE A 161 11.29 -21.36 2.85
C PHE A 161 9.79 -21.10 3.06
N LYS A 162 9.46 -20.41 4.15
CA LYS A 162 8.07 -19.99 4.42
C LYS A 162 7.67 -18.84 3.49
N ILE A 163 6.44 -18.88 2.99
CA ILE A 163 5.83 -17.82 2.19
C ILE A 163 4.58 -17.34 2.90
N GLY A 164 4.36 -16.03 2.98
CA GLY A 164 3.20 -15.51 3.67
C GLY A 164 2.82 -14.08 3.28
N ALA A 165 1.57 -13.72 3.53
CA ALA A 165 1.00 -12.41 3.23
C ALA A 165 0.73 -11.54 4.47
N LYS A 166 1.24 -11.95 5.64
CA LYS A 166 0.93 -11.30 6.94
C LYS A 166 1.72 -10.02 7.20
N CYS A 167 2.81 -9.75 6.45
CA CYS A 167 3.69 -8.61 6.66
C CYS A 167 2.91 -7.29 6.80
N CYS A 168 2.10 -6.90 5.80
CA CYS A 168 1.32 -5.66 5.87
C CYS A 168 0.29 -5.64 7.02
N ASP A 169 -0.23 -6.80 7.42
CA ASP A 169 -1.16 -6.88 8.54
C ASP A 169 -0.45 -6.55 9.85
N VAL A 170 0.69 -7.21 10.09
CA VAL A 170 1.47 -7.06 11.32
C VAL A 170 2.14 -5.68 11.40
N MET A 171 2.75 -5.24 10.31
CA MET A 171 3.60 -4.05 10.29
C MET A 171 2.81 -2.74 10.17
N LYS A 172 1.64 -2.76 9.51
CA LYS A 172 0.87 -1.52 9.23
C LYS A 172 -0.55 -1.56 9.78
N LYS A 173 -1.34 -2.63 9.49
CA LYS A 173 -2.76 -2.61 9.81
C LYS A 173 -3.06 -2.76 11.31
N ARG A 174 -2.32 -3.63 12.01
CA ARG A 174 -2.52 -3.81 13.47
C ARG A 174 -2.11 -2.57 14.24
N PRO A 175 -0.93 -1.94 14.00
CA PRO A 175 -0.59 -0.66 14.61
C PRO A 175 -1.65 0.42 14.38
N ALA A 176 -2.14 0.57 13.14
CA ALA A 176 -3.17 1.55 12.81
C ALA A 176 -4.47 1.30 13.58
N LYS A 177 -4.97 0.05 13.58
CA LYS A 177 -6.17 -0.30 14.35
C LYS A 177 -6.02 -0.10 15.86
N LYS A 178 -4.81 -0.37 16.38
CA LYS A 178 -4.51 -0.13 17.78
C LYS A 178 -4.56 1.36 18.10
N TYR A 179 -3.88 2.18 17.30
CA TYR A 179 -3.87 3.63 17.42
C TYR A 179 -5.30 4.21 17.38
N GLU A 180 -6.09 3.82 16.38
CA GLU A 180 -7.49 4.24 16.24
C GLU A 180 -8.35 3.86 17.46
N LYS A 181 -8.13 2.68 18.03
CA LYS A 181 -8.85 2.25 19.23
C LYS A 181 -8.44 3.03 20.49
N GLU A 182 -7.15 3.39 20.60
CA GLU A 182 -6.62 4.08 21.77
C GLU A 182 -6.91 5.59 21.77
N THR A 183 -7.00 6.18 20.58
CA THR A 183 -7.22 7.63 20.40
C THR A 183 -8.63 8.01 19.99
N SER A 184 -9.44 7.04 19.54
CA SER A 184 -10.74 7.27 18.91
C SER A 184 -10.70 8.12 17.65
N LEU A 185 -9.52 8.33 17.05
CA LEU A 185 -9.36 9.11 15.84
C LEU A 185 -9.69 8.28 14.58
N HIS A 186 -10.28 8.95 13.58
CA HIS A 186 -10.69 8.34 12.32
C HIS A 186 -9.74 8.70 11.18
N PRO A 187 -9.30 7.72 10.34
CA PRO A 187 -8.27 7.94 9.33
C PRO A 187 -8.74 8.68 8.08
N ILE A 188 -7.91 9.61 7.61
CA ILE A 188 -7.93 10.16 6.25
C ILE A 188 -6.67 9.63 5.53
N ILE A 189 -6.84 8.94 4.40
CA ILE A 189 -5.76 8.19 3.73
C ILE A 189 -5.62 8.62 2.27
N GLY A 190 -4.40 8.98 1.86
CA GLY A 190 -4.06 9.44 0.51
C GLY A 190 -3.86 8.30 -0.50
N THR A 191 -4.88 7.48 -0.74
CA THR A 191 -4.82 6.42 -1.76
C THR A 191 -5.67 6.77 -2.97
N MET A 192 -5.19 6.39 -4.16
CA MET A 192 -5.87 6.64 -5.43
C MET A 192 -6.44 5.35 -6.04
N ALA A 193 -7.55 5.45 -6.76
CA ALA A 193 -8.17 4.31 -7.44
C ALA A 193 -7.25 3.71 -8.51
N GLN A 194 -6.42 4.54 -9.16
CA GLN A 194 -5.47 4.09 -10.19
C GLN A 194 -4.36 3.16 -9.66
N ASP A 195 -4.06 3.19 -8.36
CA ASP A 195 -2.93 2.42 -7.82
C ASP A 195 -3.11 0.91 -7.89
N SER A 196 -4.35 0.43 -7.91
CA SER A 196 -4.66 -1.00 -8.09
C SER A 196 -6.14 -1.24 -8.38
N ARG A 197 -6.43 -2.37 -9.06
CA ARG A 197 -7.82 -2.83 -9.28
C ARG A 197 -8.62 -2.93 -7.99
N MET A 198 -7.98 -3.37 -6.90
CA MET A 198 -8.66 -3.51 -5.60
C MET A 198 -9.04 -2.15 -5.00
N ARG A 199 -8.20 -1.11 -5.17
CA ARG A 199 -8.52 0.26 -4.73
C ARG A 199 -9.61 0.87 -5.59
N GLN A 200 -9.55 0.65 -6.90
CA GLN A 200 -10.61 1.06 -7.82
C GLN A 200 -11.96 0.44 -7.43
N GLN A 201 -12.02 -0.88 -7.22
CA GLN A 201 -13.25 -1.55 -6.79
C GLN A 201 -13.80 -0.99 -5.48
N LYS A 202 -12.93 -0.76 -4.49
CA LYS A 202 -13.34 -0.16 -3.21
C LYS A 202 -13.92 1.23 -3.39
N TYR A 203 -13.32 2.05 -4.26
CA TYR A 203 -13.87 3.38 -4.56
C TYR A 203 -15.24 3.28 -5.26
N LEU A 204 -15.38 2.39 -6.24
CA LEU A 204 -16.66 2.20 -6.92
C LEU A 204 -17.76 1.75 -5.95
N GLN A 205 -17.44 0.89 -4.98
CA GLN A 205 -18.38 0.39 -3.98
C GLN A 205 -18.73 1.41 -2.90
N ASN A 206 -17.77 2.22 -2.44
CA ASN A 206 -17.93 3.02 -1.21
C ASN A 206 -17.83 4.54 -1.43
N GLY A 207 -17.34 4.98 -2.58
CA GLY A 207 -16.96 6.38 -2.80
C GLY A 207 -15.72 6.78 -2.00
N CYS A 208 -15.58 8.08 -1.71
CA CYS A 208 -14.48 8.60 -0.91
C CYS A 208 -14.68 8.34 0.59
N ASN A 209 -15.89 8.55 1.10
CA ASN A 209 -16.21 8.46 2.52
C ASN A 209 -16.97 7.17 2.82
N GLY A 210 -16.27 6.24 3.43
CA GLY A 210 -16.82 4.96 3.86
C GLY A 210 -17.31 5.01 5.29
N PHE A 211 -18.42 5.75 5.56
CA PHE A 211 -18.97 5.95 6.90
C PHE A 211 -19.44 4.64 7.55
N ASN A 212 -20.14 3.80 6.80
CA ASN A 212 -20.79 2.58 7.31
C ASN A 212 -19.91 1.32 7.17
N LEU A 213 -18.60 1.49 7.03
CA LEU A 213 -17.68 0.35 7.00
C LEU A 213 -17.35 -0.13 8.41
N ASN A 214 -17.02 -1.42 8.57
CA ASN A 214 -16.51 -1.96 9.84
C ASN A 214 -15.27 -1.20 10.37
N ARG A 215 -14.55 -0.54 9.51
CA ARG A 215 -13.52 0.44 9.80
C ARG A 215 -13.77 1.64 8.92
N PRO A 216 -14.47 2.67 9.43
CA PRO A 216 -14.73 3.89 8.69
C PRO A 216 -13.43 4.53 8.20
N VAL A 217 -13.45 5.12 7.00
CA VAL A 217 -12.26 5.72 6.38
C VAL A 217 -12.63 6.76 5.32
N CYS A 218 -11.87 7.83 5.28
CA CYS A 218 -11.94 8.82 4.21
C CYS A 218 -10.76 8.61 3.23
N LEU A 219 -11.07 8.52 1.94
CA LEU A 219 -10.12 8.35 0.84
C LEU A 219 -10.29 9.47 -0.20
N PRO A 220 -10.02 10.74 0.17
CA PRO A 220 -10.46 11.89 -0.61
C PRO A 220 -9.70 12.08 -1.92
N LEU A 221 -8.52 11.44 -2.09
CA LEU A 221 -7.73 11.43 -3.32
C LEU A 221 -8.10 10.27 -4.28
N SER A 222 -9.17 9.51 -4.01
CA SER A 222 -9.49 8.30 -4.79
C SER A 222 -9.63 8.52 -6.29
N PHE A 223 -10.12 9.68 -6.72
CA PHE A 223 -10.29 10.04 -8.14
C PHE A 223 -9.13 10.84 -8.75
N TRP A 224 -8.04 11.05 -7.99
CA TRP A 224 -6.84 11.71 -8.50
C TRP A 224 -5.99 10.74 -9.33
N LEU A 225 -5.17 11.33 -10.21
CA LEU A 225 -4.13 10.66 -10.96
C LEU A 225 -2.74 11.06 -10.43
N GLU A 226 -1.71 10.28 -10.74
CA GLU A 226 -0.35 10.58 -10.31
C GLU A 226 0.15 11.94 -10.84
N GLN A 227 -0.25 12.29 -12.05
CA GLN A 227 0.03 13.61 -12.63
C GLN A 227 -0.56 14.76 -11.81
N ASP A 228 -1.77 14.59 -11.26
CA ASP A 228 -2.41 15.61 -10.41
C ASP A 228 -1.60 15.85 -9.11
N ILE A 229 -1.00 14.78 -8.57
CA ILE A 229 -0.15 14.89 -7.38
C ILE A 229 1.08 15.76 -7.67
N TRP A 230 1.77 15.49 -8.79
CA TRP A 230 2.95 16.28 -9.16
C TRP A 230 2.61 17.71 -9.57
N GLU A 231 1.50 17.91 -10.27
CA GLU A 231 0.99 19.23 -10.63
C GLU A 231 0.66 20.05 -9.36
N TYR A 232 0.00 19.43 -8.37
CA TYR A 232 -0.28 20.05 -7.09
C TYR A 232 1.01 20.44 -6.34
N ILE A 233 1.97 19.51 -6.26
CA ILE A 233 3.27 19.75 -5.62
C ILE A 233 3.95 20.97 -6.24
N LYS A 234 3.97 21.05 -7.57
CA LYS A 234 4.57 22.16 -8.31
C LYS A 234 3.81 23.46 -8.10
N GLN A 235 2.47 23.43 -8.22
CA GLN A 235 1.63 24.64 -8.14
C GLN A 235 1.67 25.28 -6.76
N PHE A 236 1.69 24.46 -5.69
CA PHE A 236 1.67 24.94 -4.31
C PHE A 236 3.04 24.89 -3.61
N ASN A 237 4.10 24.58 -4.34
CA ASN A 237 5.47 24.44 -3.84
C ASN A 237 5.55 23.55 -2.59
N VAL A 238 4.83 22.41 -2.62
CA VAL A 238 4.78 21.47 -1.49
C VAL A 238 6.10 20.71 -1.37
N PRO A 239 6.74 20.69 -0.20
CA PRO A 239 7.96 19.90 -0.03
C PRO A 239 7.67 18.40 -0.14
N TYR A 240 8.62 17.63 -0.64
CA TYR A 240 8.55 16.18 -0.76
C TYR A 240 9.90 15.51 -0.46
N SER A 241 9.89 14.22 -0.22
CA SER A 241 11.12 13.46 0.09
C SER A 241 12.05 13.36 -1.12
N LYS A 242 13.35 13.56 -0.88
CA LYS A 242 14.43 13.45 -1.87
C LYS A 242 14.52 12.09 -2.56
N ILE A 243 13.90 11.05 -2.02
CA ILE A 243 13.85 9.71 -2.62
C ILE A 243 13.31 9.73 -4.06
N TYR A 244 12.40 10.67 -4.38
CA TYR A 244 11.85 10.82 -5.72
C TYR A 244 12.87 11.37 -6.72
N ASP A 245 13.79 12.22 -6.27
CA ASP A 245 14.89 12.77 -7.09
C ASP A 245 15.95 11.69 -7.40
N MET A 246 15.95 10.59 -6.62
CA MET A 246 16.80 9.42 -6.84
C MET A 246 16.20 8.41 -7.84
N GLY A 247 15.10 8.75 -8.52
CA GLY A 247 14.45 7.93 -9.54
C GLY A 247 13.36 6.99 -9.04
N TYR A 248 13.05 6.99 -7.75
CA TYR A 248 11.95 6.16 -7.25
C TYR A 248 10.59 6.79 -7.55
N GLN A 249 9.71 6.03 -8.16
CA GLN A 249 8.35 6.48 -8.47
C GLN A 249 7.37 6.22 -7.31
N ARG A 250 7.65 5.19 -6.49
CA ARG A 250 6.82 4.75 -5.37
C ARG A 250 7.65 4.45 -4.15
N THR A 251 7.20 4.92 -3.01
CA THR A 251 7.83 4.77 -1.70
C THR A 251 7.11 3.73 -0.84
N GLY A 252 6.98 2.51 -1.35
CA GLY A 252 6.51 1.37 -0.55
C GLY A 252 7.57 0.90 0.45
N CYS A 253 7.29 -0.21 1.15
CA CYS A 253 8.33 -0.87 1.95
C CYS A 253 9.51 -1.26 1.06
N MET A 254 10.73 -0.83 1.40
CA MET A 254 11.94 -1.01 0.58
C MET A 254 12.23 -2.49 0.26
N TRP A 255 11.98 -3.40 1.19
CA TRP A 255 12.24 -4.85 1.03
C TRP A 255 11.01 -5.67 0.61
N CYS A 256 9.94 -5.02 0.18
CA CYS A 256 8.73 -5.73 -0.24
C CYS A 256 8.91 -6.36 -1.63
N MET A 257 8.77 -7.67 -1.74
CA MET A 257 8.87 -8.39 -3.01
C MET A 257 7.52 -8.53 -3.75
N PHE A 258 6.43 -7.95 -3.22
CA PHE A 258 5.15 -7.94 -3.93
C PHE A 258 5.20 -7.04 -5.16
N GLY A 259 4.89 -7.61 -6.31
CA GLY A 259 4.79 -6.88 -7.58
C GLY A 259 6.10 -6.66 -8.33
N VAL A 260 7.25 -6.93 -7.71
CA VAL A 260 8.58 -6.65 -8.31
C VAL A 260 8.77 -7.32 -9.68
N HIS A 261 8.26 -8.53 -9.85
CA HIS A 261 8.29 -9.25 -11.14
C HIS A 261 7.51 -8.57 -12.28
N MET A 262 6.77 -7.50 -11.98
CA MET A 262 6.02 -6.69 -12.95
C MET A 262 6.59 -5.28 -13.09
N GLU A 263 7.56 -4.92 -12.27
CA GLU A 263 8.22 -3.61 -12.38
C GLU A 263 9.10 -3.58 -13.64
N ARG A 264 9.22 -2.41 -14.25
CA ARG A 264 10.17 -2.19 -15.34
C ARG A 264 11.60 -2.16 -14.78
N GLU A 265 12.55 -2.59 -15.56
CA GLU A 265 13.96 -2.46 -15.21
C GLU A 265 14.45 -1.02 -15.48
N PRO A 266 15.26 -0.44 -14.57
CA PRO A 266 15.65 -0.99 -13.27
C PRO A 266 14.50 -0.99 -12.27
N ASN A 267 14.21 -2.14 -11.65
CA ASN A 267 13.23 -2.22 -10.58
C ASN A 267 13.80 -1.65 -9.27
N LYS A 268 12.96 -1.57 -8.23
CA LYS A 268 13.36 -0.95 -6.97
C LYS A 268 14.56 -1.60 -6.26
N PHE A 269 14.81 -2.91 -6.45
CA PHE A 269 15.99 -3.56 -5.88
C PHE A 269 17.25 -3.22 -6.66
N GLN A 270 17.17 -3.16 -7.98
CA GLN A 270 18.26 -2.71 -8.84
C GLN A 270 18.59 -1.24 -8.59
N LEU A 271 17.59 -0.38 -8.39
CA LEU A 271 17.82 1.02 -7.95
C LEU A 271 18.44 1.07 -6.56
N MET A 272 17.98 0.24 -5.63
CA MET A 272 18.52 0.20 -4.26
C MET A 272 19.99 -0.28 -4.22
N GLN A 273 20.40 -1.11 -5.15
CA GLN A 273 21.80 -1.55 -5.28
C GLN A 273 22.74 -0.35 -5.46
N ASP A 274 22.35 0.65 -6.26
CA ASP A 274 23.15 1.85 -6.52
C ASP A 274 22.98 2.91 -5.42
N THR A 275 21.74 3.17 -5.06
CA THR A 275 21.40 4.30 -4.20
C THR A 275 21.61 4.03 -2.71
N HIS A 276 21.45 2.75 -2.30
CA HIS A 276 21.50 2.31 -0.90
C HIS A 276 22.22 0.96 -0.77
N PRO A 277 23.49 0.83 -1.15
CA PRO A 277 24.19 -0.45 -1.25
C PRO A 277 24.22 -1.23 0.07
N GLN A 278 24.36 -0.57 1.22
CA GLN A 278 24.36 -1.24 2.53
C GLN A 278 22.98 -1.81 2.89
N ILE A 279 21.91 -1.08 2.58
CA ILE A 279 20.52 -1.52 2.82
C ILE A 279 20.18 -2.67 1.86
N TYR A 280 20.64 -2.59 0.62
CA TYR A 280 20.53 -3.64 -0.36
C TYR A 280 21.23 -4.93 0.09
N ASP A 281 22.52 -4.83 0.48
CA ASP A 281 23.28 -5.98 0.96
C ASP A 281 22.61 -6.65 2.16
N TYR A 282 22.16 -5.86 3.13
CA TYR A 282 21.43 -6.39 4.29
C TYR A 282 20.17 -7.15 3.87
N CYS A 283 19.38 -6.59 2.95
CA CYS A 283 18.17 -7.25 2.45
C CYS A 283 18.49 -8.55 1.72
N ILE A 284 19.43 -8.50 0.78
CA ILE A 284 19.74 -9.62 -0.11
C ILE A 284 20.42 -10.76 0.66
N ASN A 285 21.43 -10.42 1.44
CA ASN A 285 22.30 -11.41 2.07
C ASN A 285 21.87 -11.75 3.50
N LYS A 286 21.67 -10.76 4.37
CA LYS A 286 21.35 -11.00 5.80
C LYS A 286 19.91 -11.44 6.02
N LEU A 287 18.95 -10.82 5.35
CA LEU A 287 17.55 -11.25 5.39
C LEU A 287 17.24 -12.42 4.44
N GLY A 288 18.16 -12.80 3.58
CA GLY A 288 18.01 -13.92 2.64
C GLY A 288 17.02 -13.67 1.49
N CYS A 289 16.62 -12.40 1.26
CA CYS A 289 15.68 -12.06 0.20
C CYS A 289 16.23 -12.38 -1.20
N GLY A 290 17.56 -12.34 -1.39
CA GLY A 290 18.21 -12.73 -2.65
C GLY A 290 17.87 -14.17 -3.04
N LYS A 291 18.10 -15.15 -2.14
CA LYS A 291 17.76 -16.55 -2.38
C LYS A 291 16.29 -16.77 -2.70
N VAL A 292 15.41 -15.98 -2.09
CA VAL A 292 13.98 -16.03 -2.33
C VAL A 292 13.63 -15.48 -3.72
N MET A 293 14.26 -14.38 -4.13
CA MET A 293 14.06 -13.79 -5.45
C MET A 293 14.64 -14.66 -6.57
N ASP A 294 15.82 -15.26 -6.36
CA ASP A 294 16.40 -16.24 -7.27
C ASP A 294 15.44 -17.42 -7.49
N TYR A 295 14.90 -17.99 -6.41
CA TYR A 295 13.93 -19.09 -6.51
C TYR A 295 12.65 -18.68 -7.26
N CYS A 296 12.23 -17.42 -7.13
CA CYS A 296 11.05 -16.87 -7.82
C CYS A 296 11.36 -16.43 -9.27
N GLY A 297 12.59 -16.45 -9.74
CA GLY A 297 13.00 -15.92 -11.03
C GLY A 297 12.79 -14.41 -11.15
N ILE A 298 13.00 -13.68 -10.04
CA ILE A 298 12.85 -12.21 -9.99
C ILE A 298 14.26 -11.61 -10.11
N LYS A 299 14.48 -10.80 -11.15
CA LYS A 299 15.71 -10.02 -11.29
C LYS A 299 15.79 -8.96 -10.19
N TYR A 300 16.90 -8.89 -9.51
CA TYR A 300 17.13 -7.90 -8.43
C TYR A 300 18.55 -7.33 -8.45
N LYS A 301 19.42 -7.91 -9.27
CA LYS A 301 20.77 -7.41 -9.56
C LYS A 301 20.75 -6.67 -10.89
N LYS A 302 21.58 -5.62 -11.00
CA LYS A 302 21.95 -5.11 -12.32
C LYS A 302 22.87 -6.11 -12.98
N GLU A 303 22.73 -6.30 -14.27
CA GLU A 303 23.70 -7.02 -15.09
C GLU A 303 24.96 -6.15 -15.12
N GLU A 304 26.12 -6.74 -14.79
CA GLU A 304 27.42 -6.09 -14.98
C GLU A 304 27.62 -5.95 -16.50
N GLU A 305 27.82 -4.71 -16.97
CA GLU A 305 28.18 -4.44 -18.36
C GLU A 305 29.59 -4.93 -18.68
#